data_4ffe9df666662477dc9d69bfd8efb5bc
#
_entry.id   4ffe9df666662477dc9d69bfd8efb5bc
#
_cell.length_a   1.000
_cell.length_b   1.000
_cell.length_c   1.000
_cell.angle_alpha   90.00
_cell.angle_beta   90.00
_cell.angle_gamma   90.00
#
_symmetry.space_group_name_H-M   'P 1'
#
loop_
_entity.id
_entity.type
_entity.pdbx_description
1 polymer ?
#
loop_
_entity_poly.entity_id
_entity_poly.type
_entity_poly.pdbx_seq_one_letter_code
_entity_poly.pdbx_strand_id
1 'polypeptide(L)'
;AVVAPATQAEIVIHGTRVIYPSDAREVTLQVSNNGSKPALVQAWIDEGDPKSTPDQSKVPFMIAPPISRVEATKSQTLRITALPNASQLNQKQETVLWLNILDIPPRPTSKSEDTTPDNFLQLAIRSRIKFFYRPSSIKEDANLASDKLQWIKSGQSLTVKNPTPFHITMTSVYQKAGDKKVDLLPQGLMIKPFSEASVQLKNGNLQDMSFINVNDYGGRVEHPIKLQ
;
A
#
# COMPACT_ATOMS: atom_id res chain seq x y z
N ALA A 1 -8.48 -30.31 21.55
CA ALA A 1 -8.42 -29.09 20.77
C ALA A 1 -6.96 -28.82 20.43
N VAL A 2 -6.58 -28.94 19.17
CA VAL A 2 -5.24 -28.61 18.67
C VAL A 2 -5.27 -27.10 18.39
N VAL A 3 -4.60 -26.32 19.21
CA VAL A 3 -4.37 -24.90 18.94
C VAL A 3 -3.22 -24.83 17.94
N ALA A 4 -3.53 -24.59 16.67
CA ALA A 4 -2.51 -24.31 15.66
C ALA A 4 -1.84 -22.97 16.02
N PRO A 5 -0.50 -22.91 16.11
CA PRO A 5 0.18 -21.64 16.32
C PRO A 5 -0.09 -20.74 15.10
N ALA A 6 -0.59 -19.52 15.35
CA ALA A 6 -0.74 -18.53 14.31
C ALA A 6 0.67 -18.16 13.79
N THR A 7 0.96 -18.49 12.54
CA THR A 7 2.16 -18.01 11.86
C THR A 7 2.00 -16.51 11.64
N GLN A 8 2.64 -15.70 12.46
CA GLN A 8 2.75 -14.26 12.22
C GLN A 8 3.92 -14.03 11.26
N ALA A 9 3.75 -13.10 10.32
CA ALA A 9 4.86 -12.59 9.54
C ALA A 9 5.90 -12.01 10.49
N GLU A 10 7.15 -12.47 10.39
CA GLU A 10 8.21 -12.05 11.32
C GLU A 10 8.66 -10.61 11.01
N ILE A 11 8.59 -10.19 9.73
CA ILE A 11 8.95 -8.83 9.31
C ILE A 11 7.73 -7.92 9.32
N VAL A 12 7.81 -6.87 10.12
CA VAL A 12 6.81 -5.80 10.21
C VAL A 12 7.32 -4.56 9.48
N ILE A 13 6.49 -4.00 8.60
CA ILE A 13 6.78 -2.78 7.86
C ILE A 13 6.13 -1.61 8.61
N HIS A 14 6.93 -0.60 8.99
CA HIS A 14 6.43 0.58 9.69
C HIS A 14 5.89 1.61 8.70
N GLY A 15 4.74 1.31 8.13
CA GLY A 15 4.02 2.15 7.19
C GLY A 15 3.16 1.34 6.22
N THR A 16 2.06 1.93 5.78
CA THR A 16 1.14 1.34 4.80
C THR A 16 1.38 1.87 3.39
N ARG A 17 2.18 2.92 3.29
CA ARG A 17 2.58 3.62 2.06
C ARG A 17 3.83 4.44 2.28
N VAL A 18 4.49 4.82 1.19
CA VAL A 18 5.60 5.76 1.19
C VAL A 18 5.23 6.95 0.31
N ILE A 19 5.41 8.16 0.83
CA ILE A 19 5.33 9.40 0.05
C ILE A 19 6.76 9.88 -0.20
N TYR A 20 7.12 10.08 -1.46
CA TYR A 20 8.41 10.63 -1.87
C TYR A 20 8.20 12.01 -2.49
N PRO A 21 8.41 13.11 -1.75
CA PRO A 21 8.42 14.45 -2.33
C PRO A 21 9.58 14.58 -3.31
N SER A 22 9.35 15.22 -4.47
CA SER A 22 10.38 15.31 -5.52
C SER A 22 11.60 16.13 -5.13
N ASP A 23 11.47 17.01 -4.14
CA ASP A 23 12.55 17.82 -3.55
C ASP A 23 13.23 17.16 -2.35
N ALA A 24 12.74 16.00 -1.90
CA ALA A 24 13.41 15.25 -0.85
C ALA A 24 14.69 14.60 -1.37
N ARG A 25 15.76 14.72 -0.59
CA ARG A 25 17.02 14.04 -0.90
C ARG A 25 16.91 12.52 -0.79
N GLU A 26 16.19 12.05 0.22
CA GLU A 26 15.88 10.66 0.48
C GLU A 26 14.62 10.56 1.35
N VAL A 27 13.98 9.39 1.33
CA VAL A 27 12.98 8.99 2.31
C VAL A 27 13.39 7.66 2.93
N THR A 28 12.95 7.41 4.15
CA THR A 28 13.30 6.18 4.87
C THR A 28 12.06 5.39 5.22
N LEU A 29 12.20 4.07 5.22
CA LEU A 29 11.21 3.13 5.72
C LEU A 29 11.88 2.16 6.68
N GLN A 30 11.32 1.98 7.85
CA GLN A 30 11.80 1.01 8.81
C GLN A 30 11.05 -0.31 8.67
N VAL A 31 11.80 -1.41 8.73
CA VAL A 31 11.29 -2.76 8.88
C VAL A 31 11.85 -3.37 10.16
N SER A 32 11.05 -4.14 10.88
CA SER A 32 11.45 -4.77 12.14
C SER A 32 11.20 -6.26 12.07
N ASN A 33 12.14 -7.04 12.57
CA ASN A 33 11.97 -8.48 12.74
C ASN A 33 11.42 -8.74 14.16
N ASN A 34 10.15 -9.08 14.27
CA ASN A 34 9.48 -9.43 15.52
C ASN A 34 9.57 -10.93 15.83
N GLY A 35 10.22 -11.70 14.97
CA GLY A 35 10.44 -13.12 15.15
C GLY A 35 11.60 -13.45 16.09
N SER A 36 11.76 -14.73 16.37
CA SER A 36 12.82 -15.29 17.23
C SER A 36 14.07 -15.71 16.45
N LYS A 37 14.04 -15.64 15.12
CA LYS A 37 15.13 -16.02 14.22
C LYS A 37 15.49 -14.87 13.28
N PRO A 38 16.74 -14.82 12.77
CA PRO A 38 17.08 -13.83 11.76
C PRO A 38 16.29 -14.07 10.46
N ALA A 39 15.95 -13.01 9.76
CA ALA A 39 15.29 -13.05 8.44
C ALA A 39 16.14 -12.33 7.40
N LEU A 40 16.10 -12.79 6.16
CA LEU A 40 16.67 -12.08 5.01
C LEU A 40 15.55 -11.24 4.38
N VAL A 41 15.77 -9.93 4.32
CA VAL A 41 14.82 -8.98 3.73
C VAL A 41 15.38 -8.49 2.40
N GLN A 42 14.58 -8.62 1.33
CA GLN A 42 14.88 -8.04 0.03
C GLN A 42 13.84 -7.00 -0.34
N ALA A 43 14.27 -5.83 -0.83
CA ALA A 43 13.40 -4.72 -1.16
C ALA A 43 13.63 -4.21 -2.59
N TRP A 44 12.55 -3.92 -3.33
CA TRP A 44 12.60 -3.28 -4.65
C TRP A 44 11.31 -2.51 -4.93
N ILE A 45 11.34 -1.63 -5.92
CA ILE A 45 10.17 -0.86 -6.38
C ILE A 45 9.82 -1.30 -7.80
N ASP A 46 8.52 -1.41 -8.12
CA ASP A 46 8.01 -1.74 -9.45
C ASP A 46 6.91 -0.76 -9.93
N GLU A 47 6.59 -0.83 -11.21
CA GLU A 47 5.58 0.02 -11.87
C GLU A 47 4.14 -0.51 -11.79
N GLY A 48 3.91 -1.58 -11.02
CA GLY A 48 2.55 -2.13 -10.82
C GLY A 48 2.40 -3.60 -11.18
N ASP A 49 3.42 -4.26 -11.74
CA ASP A 49 3.36 -5.69 -12.00
C ASP A 49 3.54 -6.49 -10.70
N PRO A 50 2.51 -7.21 -10.22
CA PRO A 50 2.62 -8.02 -9.02
C PRO A 50 3.58 -9.22 -9.18
N LYS A 51 4.01 -9.55 -10.39
CA LYS A 51 4.96 -10.62 -10.67
C LYS A 51 6.40 -10.10 -10.85
N SER A 52 6.61 -8.80 -10.73
CA SER A 52 7.93 -8.18 -10.91
C SER A 52 8.97 -8.77 -9.96
N THR A 53 10.20 -8.85 -10.42
CA THR A 53 11.37 -9.27 -9.65
C THR A 53 12.37 -8.11 -9.53
N PRO A 54 13.30 -8.13 -8.56
CA PRO A 54 14.24 -7.02 -8.36
C PRO A 54 15.07 -6.67 -9.59
N ASP A 55 15.46 -7.66 -10.40
CA ASP A 55 16.24 -7.50 -11.62
C ASP A 55 15.45 -6.85 -12.78
N GLN A 56 14.13 -6.89 -12.72
CA GLN A 56 13.23 -6.29 -13.70
C GLN A 56 12.85 -4.85 -13.37
N SER A 57 13.22 -4.36 -12.19
CA SER A 57 12.92 -2.99 -11.75
C SER A 57 13.67 -1.98 -12.63
N LYS A 58 12.90 -1.10 -13.30
CA LYS A 58 13.43 0.00 -14.15
C LYS A 58 13.05 1.37 -13.62
N VAL A 59 12.46 1.42 -12.43
CA VAL A 59 12.03 2.67 -11.82
C VAL A 59 13.21 3.55 -11.45
N PRO A 60 13.08 4.89 -11.48
CA PRO A 60 14.16 5.81 -11.19
C PRO A 60 14.39 6.01 -9.69
N PHE A 61 14.41 4.92 -8.92
CA PHE A 61 14.64 4.94 -7.48
C PHE A 61 15.57 3.80 -7.07
N MET A 62 16.44 4.09 -6.11
CA MET A 62 17.33 3.14 -5.50
C MET A 62 16.98 2.92 -4.04
N ILE A 63 17.07 1.68 -3.57
CA ILE A 63 16.90 1.32 -2.16
C ILE A 63 18.24 0.85 -1.61
N ALA A 64 18.62 1.33 -0.44
CA ALA A 64 19.84 0.94 0.25
C ALA A 64 19.56 0.61 1.73
N PRO A 65 19.90 -0.61 2.20
CA PRO A 65 20.36 -1.75 1.43
C PRO A 65 19.21 -2.45 0.67
N PRO A 66 19.46 -2.99 -0.55
CA PRO A 66 18.43 -3.73 -1.28
C PRO A 66 18.18 -5.13 -0.71
N ILE A 67 19.18 -5.69 -0.05
CA ILE A 67 19.11 -6.97 0.67
C ILE A 67 19.77 -6.75 2.03
N SER A 68 19.15 -7.23 3.09
CA SER A 68 19.67 -7.16 4.44
C SER A 68 19.25 -8.36 5.28
N ARG A 69 20.15 -8.80 6.14
CA ARG A 69 19.84 -9.75 7.21
C ARG A 69 19.41 -8.95 8.43
N VAL A 70 18.21 -9.19 8.90
CA VAL A 70 17.66 -8.54 10.09
C VAL A 70 17.61 -9.56 11.23
N GLU A 71 18.43 -9.35 12.26
CA GLU A 71 18.48 -10.23 13.44
C GLU A 71 17.15 -10.21 14.20
N ALA A 72 16.90 -11.28 14.96
CA ALA A 72 15.71 -11.37 15.81
C ALA A 72 15.59 -10.13 16.71
N THR A 73 14.40 -9.57 16.80
CA THR A 73 14.06 -8.37 17.59
C THR A 73 14.78 -7.08 17.17
N LYS A 74 15.42 -7.07 16.00
CA LYS A 74 16.12 -5.90 15.44
C LYS A 74 15.33 -5.27 14.31
N SER A 75 15.74 -4.06 13.98
CA SER A 75 15.14 -3.27 12.89
C SER A 75 16.21 -2.90 11.86
N GLN A 76 15.77 -2.71 10.62
CA GLN A 76 16.56 -2.21 9.52
C GLN A 76 15.85 -1.00 8.91
N THR A 77 16.60 0.08 8.71
CA THR A 77 16.13 1.23 7.94
C THR A 77 16.51 1.07 6.48
N LEU A 78 15.51 1.12 5.62
CA LEU A 78 15.68 1.18 4.16
C LEU A 78 15.67 2.65 3.73
N ARG A 79 16.70 3.09 3.03
CA ARG A 79 16.79 4.43 2.46
C ARG A 79 16.44 4.38 0.98
N ILE A 80 15.54 5.23 0.56
CA ILE A 80 15.08 5.32 -0.82
C ILE A 80 15.52 6.66 -1.37
N THR A 81 16.25 6.64 -2.48
CA THR A 81 16.81 7.82 -3.14
C THR A 81 16.35 7.86 -4.59
N ALA A 82 15.92 9.03 -5.05
CA ALA A 82 15.60 9.24 -6.45
C ALA A 82 16.89 9.31 -7.30
N LEU A 83 16.87 8.67 -8.45
CA LEU A 83 17.91 8.80 -9.47
C LEU A 83 17.63 10.04 -10.34
N PRO A 84 18.63 10.56 -11.08
CA PRO A 84 18.46 11.79 -11.87
C PRO A 84 17.30 11.75 -12.86
N ASN A 85 17.00 10.58 -13.46
CA ASN A 85 15.90 10.38 -14.38
C ASN A 85 14.51 10.37 -13.72
N ALA A 86 14.42 10.44 -12.39
CA ALA A 86 13.14 10.65 -11.69
C ALA A 86 12.49 12.00 -12.09
N SER A 87 13.28 12.99 -12.51
CA SER A 87 12.78 14.25 -13.05
C SER A 87 11.93 14.10 -14.33
N GLN A 88 12.02 12.96 -15.01
CA GLN A 88 11.21 12.63 -16.20
C GLN A 88 9.81 12.10 -15.84
N LEU A 89 9.56 11.75 -14.58
CA LEU A 89 8.22 11.40 -14.12
C LEU A 89 7.29 12.62 -14.25
N ASN A 90 5.99 12.35 -14.26
CA ASN A 90 5.00 13.42 -14.41
C ASN A 90 5.17 14.48 -13.31
N GLN A 91 5.32 15.75 -13.69
CA GLN A 91 5.53 16.87 -12.76
C GLN A 91 4.23 17.62 -12.41
N LYS A 92 3.07 17.20 -12.96
CA LYS A 92 1.76 17.83 -12.74
C LYS A 92 0.83 16.99 -11.88
N GLN A 93 1.20 15.76 -11.61
CA GLN A 93 0.42 14.83 -10.78
C GLN A 93 1.32 13.79 -10.13
N GLU A 94 0.82 13.14 -9.10
CA GLU A 94 1.49 12.00 -8.48
C GLU A 94 1.70 10.85 -9.46
N THR A 95 2.81 10.15 -9.28
CA THR A 95 3.05 8.85 -9.89
C THR A 95 2.99 7.78 -8.81
N VAL A 96 2.20 6.72 -9.04
CA VAL A 96 2.15 5.56 -8.14
C VAL A 96 3.09 4.48 -8.64
N LEU A 97 3.91 3.99 -7.74
CA LEU A 97 4.77 2.83 -7.86
C LEU A 97 4.49 1.89 -6.68
N TRP A 98 5.14 0.75 -6.63
CA TRP A 98 4.91 -0.24 -5.60
C TRP A 98 6.24 -0.67 -4.97
N LEU A 99 6.35 -0.47 -3.66
CA LEU A 99 7.48 -0.96 -2.86
C LEU A 99 7.17 -2.38 -2.39
N ASN A 100 8.09 -3.30 -2.69
CA ASN A 100 8.02 -4.69 -2.32
C ASN A 100 9.03 -4.98 -1.22
N ILE A 101 8.60 -5.73 -0.22
CA ILE A 101 9.43 -6.25 0.85
C ILE A 101 9.20 -7.76 0.88
N LEU A 102 10.24 -8.51 0.55
CA LEU A 102 10.24 -9.96 0.58
C LEU A 102 10.95 -10.44 1.86
N ASP A 103 10.22 -11.14 2.70
CA ASP A 103 10.70 -11.80 3.90
C ASP A 103 11.03 -13.25 3.57
N ILE A 104 12.31 -13.61 3.68
CA ILE A 104 12.83 -14.95 3.42
C ILE A 104 13.33 -15.52 4.75
N PRO A 105 12.56 -16.45 5.37
CA PRO A 105 12.97 -17.07 6.63
C PRO A 105 14.21 -17.96 6.45
N PRO A 106 14.99 -18.17 7.51
CA PRO A 106 16.17 -19.04 7.46
C PRO A 106 15.78 -20.50 7.20
N ARG A 107 16.65 -21.23 6.55
CA ARG A 107 16.47 -22.68 6.41
C ARG A 107 16.51 -23.34 7.80
N PRO A 108 15.66 -24.34 8.06
CA PRO A 108 15.77 -25.15 9.26
C PRO A 108 17.17 -25.80 9.33
N THR A 109 17.88 -25.60 10.43
CA THR A 109 19.13 -26.31 10.68
C THR A 109 18.81 -27.57 11.48
N SER A 110 19.07 -28.73 10.93
CA SER A 110 19.07 -29.99 11.68
C SER A 110 20.20 -29.95 12.70
N LYS A 111 19.87 -29.82 13.98
CA LYS A 111 20.86 -29.91 15.08
C LYS A 111 21.13 -31.33 15.59
N SER A 112 20.57 -32.35 14.96
CA SER A 112 20.86 -33.76 15.28
C SER A 112 20.76 -34.60 14.03
N GLU A 113 21.68 -35.53 13.88
CA GLU A 113 21.78 -36.47 12.76
C GLU A 113 20.58 -37.43 12.65
N ASP A 114 19.57 -37.31 13.50
CA ASP A 114 18.57 -38.38 13.63
C ASP A 114 17.09 -37.98 13.50
N THR A 115 16.74 -36.71 13.29
CA THR A 115 15.34 -36.36 12.99
C THR A 115 15.21 -35.03 12.25
N THR A 116 15.54 -35.01 10.96
CA THR A 116 14.94 -34.03 10.05
C THR A 116 13.50 -34.43 9.82
N PRO A 117 12.52 -33.61 10.16
CA PRO A 117 11.19 -33.83 9.63
C PRO A 117 11.29 -33.76 8.12
N ASP A 118 11.04 -34.86 7.42
CA ASP A 118 11.06 -34.96 5.96
C ASP A 118 10.08 -33.99 5.27
N ASN A 119 9.24 -33.28 6.04
CA ASN A 119 8.23 -32.35 5.58
C ASN A 119 8.26 -31.07 6.40
N PHE A 120 8.95 -30.03 5.93
CA PHE A 120 8.78 -28.67 6.42
C PHE A 120 8.35 -27.74 5.28
N LEU A 121 7.45 -26.82 5.59
CA LEU A 121 6.99 -25.77 4.67
C LEU A 121 7.75 -24.48 5.00
N GLN A 122 8.55 -24.01 4.06
CA GLN A 122 9.19 -22.70 4.14
C GLN A 122 8.42 -21.72 3.24
N LEU A 123 7.86 -20.69 3.83
CA LEU A 123 7.12 -19.65 3.12
C LEU A 123 7.91 -18.35 3.10
N ALA A 124 8.18 -17.83 1.92
CA ALA A 124 8.64 -16.46 1.74
C ALA A 124 7.40 -15.56 1.56
N ILE A 125 7.30 -14.51 2.37
CA ILE A 125 6.17 -13.59 2.36
C ILE A 125 6.58 -12.30 1.66
N ARG A 126 5.84 -11.94 0.62
CA ARG A 126 6.02 -10.67 -0.09
C ARG A 126 4.93 -9.70 0.31
N SER A 127 5.31 -8.64 0.98
CA SER A 127 4.44 -7.49 1.27
C SER A 127 4.64 -6.43 0.21
N ARG A 128 3.54 -5.83 -0.21
CA ARG A 128 3.53 -4.81 -1.27
C ARG A 128 2.76 -3.59 -0.80
N ILE A 129 3.43 -2.43 -0.72
CA ILE A 129 2.83 -1.16 -0.32
C ILE A 129 2.96 -0.12 -1.43
N LYS A 130 2.06 0.85 -1.46
CA LYS A 130 2.09 1.92 -2.44
C LYS A 130 3.25 2.88 -2.17
N PHE A 131 3.91 3.29 -3.23
CA PHE A 131 4.94 4.31 -3.23
C PHE A 131 4.48 5.44 -4.15
N PHE A 132 4.35 6.65 -3.61
CA PHE A 132 3.89 7.81 -4.36
C PHE A 132 5.04 8.81 -4.55
N TYR A 133 5.46 8.99 -5.80
CA TYR A 133 6.30 10.13 -6.14
C TYR A 133 5.41 11.35 -6.29
N ARG A 134 5.66 12.36 -5.46
CA ARG A 134 4.86 13.60 -5.41
C ARG A 134 5.71 14.79 -5.82
N PRO A 135 5.41 15.39 -6.99
CA PRO A 135 6.09 16.60 -7.43
C PRO A 135 5.88 17.76 -6.46
N SER A 136 6.95 18.46 -6.08
CA SER A 136 6.91 19.65 -5.21
C SER A 136 6.29 20.87 -5.91
N SER A 137 6.09 20.80 -7.23
CA SER A 137 5.32 21.77 -8.02
C SER A 137 3.82 21.76 -7.71
N ILE A 138 3.28 20.64 -7.21
CA ILE A 138 1.89 20.54 -6.76
C ILE A 138 1.77 21.29 -5.43
N LYS A 139 0.96 22.37 -5.42
CA LYS A 139 0.80 23.24 -4.24
C LYS A 139 -0.44 22.91 -3.40
N GLU A 140 -1.33 22.06 -3.93
CA GLU A 140 -2.52 21.61 -3.21
C GLU A 140 -2.13 20.68 -2.05
N ASP A 141 -2.94 20.70 -0.99
CA ASP A 141 -2.80 19.78 0.13
C ASP A 141 -3.44 18.43 -0.21
N ALA A 142 -2.63 17.39 -0.21
CA ALA A 142 -3.09 16.02 -0.45
C ALA A 142 -4.10 15.53 0.60
N ASN A 143 -4.02 16.03 1.83
CA ASN A 143 -4.97 15.66 2.90
C ASN A 143 -6.39 16.19 2.65
N LEU A 144 -6.52 17.25 1.85
CA LEU A 144 -7.80 17.83 1.44
C LEU A 144 -8.31 17.30 0.10
N ALA A 145 -7.55 16.43 -0.56
CA ALA A 145 -7.92 15.94 -1.90
C ALA A 145 -9.23 15.13 -1.88
N SER A 146 -9.46 14.36 -0.84
CA SER A 146 -10.69 13.56 -0.70
C SER A 146 -11.96 14.39 -0.59
N ASP A 147 -11.87 15.63 -0.06
CA ASP A 147 -13.01 16.55 0.07
C ASP A 147 -13.42 17.15 -1.29
N LYS A 148 -12.52 17.08 -2.29
CA LYS A 148 -12.77 17.60 -3.65
C LYS A 148 -13.40 16.57 -4.58
N LEU A 149 -13.61 15.33 -4.14
CA LEU A 149 -14.24 14.31 -4.94
C LEU A 149 -15.68 14.70 -5.31
N GLN A 150 -16.02 14.47 -6.57
CA GLN A 150 -17.36 14.74 -7.11
C GLN A 150 -18.12 13.42 -7.27
N TRP A 151 -19.32 13.35 -6.71
CA TRP A 151 -20.12 12.15 -6.70
C TRP A 151 -21.39 12.35 -7.50
N ILE A 152 -21.56 11.58 -8.58
CA ILE A 152 -22.67 11.71 -9.53
C ILE A 152 -23.41 10.39 -9.60
N LYS A 153 -24.72 10.43 -9.32
CA LYS A 153 -25.59 9.27 -9.49
C LYS A 153 -26.08 9.17 -10.94
N SER A 154 -25.99 7.97 -11.51
CA SER A 154 -26.57 7.63 -12.81
C SER A 154 -27.19 6.24 -12.74
N GLY A 155 -28.51 6.17 -12.68
CA GLY A 155 -29.26 4.92 -12.50
C GLY A 155 -28.84 4.15 -11.25
N GLN A 156 -28.36 2.94 -11.41
CA GLN A 156 -27.84 2.07 -10.34
C GLN A 156 -26.34 2.22 -10.13
N SER A 157 -25.71 3.24 -10.69
CA SER A 157 -24.28 3.49 -10.56
C SER A 157 -24.00 4.82 -9.90
N LEU A 158 -22.96 4.87 -9.11
CA LEU A 158 -22.40 6.06 -8.49
C LEU A 158 -21.02 6.30 -9.08
N THR A 159 -20.88 7.36 -9.88
CA THR A 159 -19.58 7.77 -10.43
C THR A 159 -18.89 8.71 -9.47
N VAL A 160 -17.64 8.44 -9.15
CA VAL A 160 -16.75 9.32 -8.39
C VAL A 160 -15.68 9.88 -9.31
N LYS A 161 -15.58 11.20 -9.39
CA LYS A 161 -14.54 11.91 -10.15
C LYS A 161 -13.52 12.50 -9.21
N ASN A 162 -12.25 12.29 -9.52
CA ASN A 162 -11.13 12.87 -8.82
C ASN A 162 -10.54 14.04 -9.63
N PRO A 163 -10.86 15.29 -9.32
CA PRO A 163 -10.33 16.45 -10.03
C PRO A 163 -8.95 16.88 -9.54
N THR A 164 -8.33 16.11 -8.66
CA THR A 164 -7.06 16.47 -8.00
C THR A 164 -5.85 15.79 -8.63
N PRO A 165 -4.64 16.33 -8.44
CA PRO A 165 -3.40 15.70 -8.91
C PRO A 165 -2.94 14.51 -8.05
N PHE A 166 -3.73 14.07 -7.07
CA PHE A 166 -3.39 13.01 -6.13
C PHE A 166 -4.15 11.73 -6.41
N HIS A 167 -3.52 10.59 -6.10
CA HIS A 167 -4.21 9.31 -6.02
C HIS A 167 -5.03 9.25 -4.73
N ILE A 168 -6.28 8.82 -4.82
CA ILE A 168 -7.13 8.65 -3.66
C ILE A 168 -7.44 7.17 -3.48
N THR A 169 -6.97 6.60 -2.37
CA THR A 169 -7.23 5.21 -2.00
C THR A 169 -8.45 5.15 -1.11
N MET A 170 -9.51 4.52 -1.58
CA MET A 170 -10.70 4.20 -0.79
C MET A 170 -10.66 2.76 -0.33
N THR A 171 -11.01 2.51 0.92
CA THR A 171 -11.15 1.16 1.46
C THR A 171 -12.59 0.70 1.51
N SER A 172 -13.54 1.64 1.54
CA SER A 172 -14.97 1.34 1.66
C SER A 172 -15.81 2.49 1.10
N VAL A 173 -16.96 2.13 0.56
CA VAL A 173 -18.06 3.05 0.26
C VAL A 173 -19.32 2.47 0.91
N TYR A 174 -19.90 3.18 1.84
CA TYR A 174 -21.04 2.71 2.60
C TYR A 174 -22.35 3.30 2.09
N GLN A 175 -23.34 2.42 1.94
CA GLN A 175 -24.72 2.76 1.67
C GLN A 175 -25.58 2.24 2.82
N LYS A 176 -26.56 3.02 3.26
CA LYS A 176 -27.53 2.58 4.26
C LYS A 176 -28.63 1.75 3.59
N ALA A 177 -28.84 0.53 4.06
CA ALA A 177 -29.92 -0.36 3.63
C ALA A 177 -30.73 -0.77 4.87
N GLY A 178 -31.85 -0.08 5.11
CA GLY A 178 -32.57 -0.15 6.38
C GLY A 178 -31.68 0.37 7.53
N ASP A 179 -31.53 -0.40 8.58
CA ASP A 179 -30.69 -0.05 9.74
C ASP A 179 -29.21 -0.50 9.59
N LYS A 180 -28.84 -1.09 8.45
CA LYS A 180 -27.49 -1.64 8.22
C LYS A 180 -26.70 -0.77 7.26
N LYS A 181 -25.41 -0.56 7.56
CA LYS A 181 -24.42 -0.07 6.59
C LYS A 181 -23.95 -1.23 5.72
N VAL A 182 -24.03 -1.09 4.41
CA VAL A 182 -23.54 -2.06 3.43
C VAL A 182 -22.33 -1.46 2.74
N ASP A 183 -21.22 -2.17 2.74
CA ASP A 183 -20.03 -1.79 1.97
C ASP A 183 -20.22 -2.17 0.50
N LEU A 184 -20.17 -1.17 -0.37
CA LEU A 184 -20.28 -1.33 -1.82
C LEU A 184 -18.91 -1.60 -2.47
N LEU A 185 -17.82 -1.49 -1.70
CA LEU A 185 -16.44 -1.53 -2.20
C LEU A 185 -15.55 -2.45 -1.33
N PRO A 186 -15.91 -3.74 -1.15
CA PRO A 186 -15.23 -4.62 -0.19
C PRO A 186 -13.76 -4.90 -0.52
N GLN A 187 -13.31 -4.65 -1.76
CA GLN A 187 -11.92 -4.83 -2.18
C GLN A 187 -11.13 -3.51 -2.25
N GLY A 188 -11.77 -2.40 -1.88
CA GLY A 188 -11.18 -1.09 -2.03
C GLY A 188 -11.02 -0.65 -3.49
N LEU A 189 -10.62 0.60 -3.68
CA LEU A 189 -10.39 1.23 -4.98
C LEU A 189 -9.34 2.32 -4.84
N MET A 190 -8.47 2.46 -5.84
CA MET A 190 -7.61 3.62 -5.96
C MET A 190 -8.01 4.41 -7.21
N ILE A 191 -8.40 5.67 -7.02
CA ILE A 191 -8.75 6.58 -8.10
C ILE A 191 -7.50 7.37 -8.46
N LYS A 192 -7.11 7.28 -9.73
CA LYS A 192 -5.94 8.01 -10.24
C LYS A 192 -6.22 9.53 -10.30
N PRO A 193 -5.18 10.35 -10.33
CA PRO A 193 -5.32 11.79 -10.61
C PRO A 193 -6.16 12.04 -11.87
N PHE A 194 -7.04 13.03 -11.81
CA PHE A 194 -7.86 13.50 -12.92
C PHE A 194 -8.66 12.40 -13.63
N SER A 195 -9.05 11.36 -12.89
CA SER A 195 -9.79 10.21 -13.42
C SER A 195 -11.09 9.98 -12.66
N GLU A 196 -11.88 9.06 -13.15
CA GLU A 196 -13.14 8.67 -12.52
C GLU A 196 -13.24 7.15 -12.36
N ALA A 197 -14.11 6.73 -11.47
CA ALA A 197 -14.44 5.33 -11.26
C ALA A 197 -15.94 5.21 -10.92
N SER A 198 -16.50 4.02 -11.10
CA SER A 198 -17.90 3.74 -10.82
C SER A 198 -18.04 2.68 -9.74
N VAL A 199 -19.02 2.91 -8.86
CA VAL A 199 -19.41 2.00 -7.79
C VAL A 199 -20.86 1.59 -8.03
N GLN A 200 -21.18 0.31 -7.97
CA GLN A 200 -22.54 -0.19 -8.13
C GLN A 200 -23.34 0.02 -6.85
N LEU A 201 -24.49 0.68 -6.99
CA LEU A 201 -25.43 0.88 -5.89
C LEU A 201 -26.25 -0.39 -5.66
N LYS A 202 -26.59 -0.63 -4.43
CA LYS A 202 -27.61 -1.60 -4.03
C LYS A 202 -28.95 -0.90 -3.85
N ASN A 203 -30.03 -1.67 -3.84
CA ASN A 203 -31.35 -1.13 -3.47
C ASN A 203 -31.28 -0.64 -2.02
N GLY A 204 -31.51 0.64 -1.82
CA GLY A 204 -31.42 1.26 -0.50
C GLY A 204 -31.45 2.78 -0.55
N ASN A 205 -31.34 3.40 0.61
CA ASN A 205 -31.33 4.84 0.74
C ASN A 205 -29.98 5.41 0.29
N LEU A 206 -30.01 6.51 -0.45
CA LEU A 206 -28.84 7.28 -0.84
C LEU A 206 -28.49 8.40 0.15
N GLN A 207 -29.34 8.61 1.15
CA GLN A 207 -29.05 9.50 2.26
C GLN A 207 -28.01 8.83 3.17
N ASP A 208 -27.18 9.63 3.80
CA ASP A 208 -26.16 9.17 4.75
C ASP A 208 -25.13 8.19 4.15
N MET A 209 -24.82 8.32 2.86
CA MET A 209 -23.70 7.61 2.27
C MET A 209 -22.37 8.21 2.73
N SER A 210 -21.39 7.34 2.92
CA SER A 210 -20.02 7.74 3.30
C SER A 210 -18.97 6.89 2.59
N PHE A 211 -17.74 7.39 2.54
CA PHE A 211 -16.60 6.61 2.08
C PHE A 211 -15.43 6.75 3.06
N ILE A 212 -14.56 5.76 3.06
CA ILE A 212 -13.33 5.79 3.86
C ILE A 212 -12.14 5.87 2.90
N ASN A 213 -11.33 6.91 3.04
CA ASN A 213 -10.02 6.99 2.39
C ASN A 213 -8.88 6.67 3.34
N VAL A 214 -7.72 6.40 2.77
CA VAL A 214 -6.47 6.27 3.51
C VAL A 214 -5.60 7.48 3.24
N ASN A 215 -5.28 8.26 4.28
CA ASN A 215 -4.45 9.46 4.18
C ASN A 215 -2.95 9.10 4.03
N ASP A 216 -2.09 10.11 3.91
CA ASP A 216 -0.64 9.94 3.73
C ASP A 216 0.03 9.19 4.89
N TYR A 217 -0.52 9.30 6.10
CA TYR A 217 -0.01 8.64 7.31
C TYR A 217 -0.53 7.20 7.48
N GLY A 218 -1.37 6.73 6.56
CA GLY A 218 -2.00 5.41 6.64
C GLY A 218 -3.27 5.37 7.51
N GLY A 219 -3.71 6.51 8.01
CA GLY A 219 -4.95 6.65 8.78
C GLY A 219 -6.17 6.51 7.87
N ARG A 220 -7.21 5.84 8.39
CA ARG A 220 -8.52 5.75 7.73
C ARG A 220 -9.39 6.91 8.18
N VAL A 221 -9.91 7.68 7.21
CA VAL A 221 -10.77 8.85 7.46
C VAL A 221 -12.09 8.64 6.76
N GLU A 222 -13.20 8.77 7.50
CA GLU A 222 -14.54 8.68 6.94
C GLU A 222 -15.03 10.07 6.52
N HIS A 223 -15.55 10.16 5.30
CA HIS A 223 -16.12 11.37 4.70
C HIS A 223 -17.57 11.13 4.27
N PRO A 224 -18.48 12.10 4.46
CA PRO A 224 -19.81 12.01 3.90
C PRO A 224 -19.76 12.14 2.37
N ILE A 225 -20.61 11.41 1.67
CA ILE A 225 -20.83 11.56 0.23
C ILE A 225 -21.91 12.61 0.01
N LYS A 226 -21.56 13.66 -0.73
CA LYS A 226 -22.51 14.68 -1.20
C LYS A 226 -22.73 14.47 -2.69
N LEU A 227 -23.94 14.07 -3.06
CA LEU A 227 -24.34 13.89 -4.45
C LEU A 227 -24.49 15.25 -5.14
N GLN A 228 -24.00 15.34 -6.38
CA GLN A 228 -24.18 16.50 -7.28
C GLN A 228 -25.31 16.21 -8.25
#